data_f09640b1235566d2b186129455e4faa4
#
_entry.id   f09640b1235566d2b186129455e4faa4
#
_cell.length_a   1.000
_cell.length_b   1.000
_cell.length_c   1.000
_cell.angle_alpha   90.00
_cell.angle_beta   90.00
_cell.angle_gamma   90.00
#
_symmetry.space_group_name_H-M   'P 1'
#
loop_
_entity.id
_entity.type
_entity.pdbx_description
1 polymer ?
#
loop_
_entity_poly.entity_id
_entity_poly.type
_entity_poly.pdbx_seq_one_letter_code
_entity_poly.pdbx_strand_id
1 'polypeptide(L)'
;MLMDEYFSAMKGVLEKVEQTQRDTIIEVAEKIADRLAQGYAWHIMDTGHMLMFEGVGRTGGMMALKPIKITCEINNPVRHRPSPARGVVGYDSVPGFADFVLGRANVLAGDIVMIG
;
A
#
# COMPACT_ATOMS: atom_id res chain seq x y z
N MET A 1 -8.99 30.27 -17.20
CA MET A 1 -9.15 29.09 -18.11
C MET A 1 -9.15 27.82 -17.24
N LEU A 2 -9.85 26.80 -17.63
CA LEU A 2 -9.95 25.52 -16.87
C LEU A 2 -8.57 24.93 -16.49
N MET A 3 -7.59 25.08 -17.35
CA MET A 3 -6.22 24.65 -17.12
C MET A 3 -5.56 25.43 -15.95
N ASP A 4 -5.77 26.72 -15.89
CA ASP A 4 -5.21 27.56 -14.82
C ASP A 4 -5.86 27.24 -13.46
N GLU A 5 -7.17 26.97 -13.47
CA GLU A 5 -7.93 26.54 -12.29
C GLU A 5 -7.42 25.17 -11.81
N TYR A 6 -7.16 24.23 -12.73
CA TYR A 6 -6.60 22.93 -12.41
C TYR A 6 -5.21 23.05 -11.77
N PHE A 7 -4.30 23.81 -12.39
CA PHE A 7 -2.96 23.99 -11.82
C PHE A 7 -2.98 24.71 -10.46
N SER A 8 -3.88 25.68 -10.31
CA SER A 8 -4.06 26.36 -9.02
C SER A 8 -4.55 25.40 -7.94
N ALA A 9 -5.54 24.55 -8.26
CA ALA A 9 -6.04 23.53 -7.34
C ALA A 9 -4.95 22.51 -6.95
N MET A 10 -4.17 22.04 -7.93
CA MET A 10 -3.06 21.10 -7.68
C MET A 10 -1.97 21.70 -6.77
N LYS A 11 -1.59 22.96 -7.00
CA LYS A 11 -0.64 23.67 -6.12
C LYS A 11 -1.17 23.78 -4.70
N GLY A 12 -2.45 24.12 -4.54
CA GLY A 12 -3.08 24.20 -3.22
C GLY A 12 -3.09 22.87 -2.48
N VAL A 13 -3.27 21.74 -3.19
CA VAL A 13 -3.16 20.39 -2.59
C VAL A 13 -1.74 20.12 -2.11
N LEU A 14 -0.72 20.41 -2.93
CA LEU A 14 0.68 20.23 -2.57
C LEU A 14 1.09 21.09 -1.35
N GLU A 15 0.70 22.34 -1.35
CA GLU A 15 0.93 23.27 -0.22
C GLU A 15 0.27 22.74 1.07
N LYS A 16 -0.95 22.24 0.97
CA LYS A 16 -1.65 21.64 2.10
C LYS A 16 -0.91 20.41 2.64
N VAL A 17 -0.45 19.53 1.76
CA VAL A 17 0.34 18.36 2.16
C VAL A 17 1.63 18.79 2.84
N GLU A 18 2.36 19.75 2.29
CA GLU A 18 3.58 20.27 2.90
C GLU A 18 3.32 20.83 4.28
N GLN A 19 2.30 21.66 4.45
CA GLN A 19 1.97 22.30 5.73
C GLN A 19 1.50 21.33 6.81
N THR A 20 0.78 20.27 6.42
CA THR A 20 0.13 19.37 7.38
C THR A 20 0.86 18.04 7.59
N GLN A 21 1.70 17.61 6.65
CA GLN A 21 2.32 16.29 6.68
C GLN A 21 3.85 16.29 6.75
N ARG A 22 4.48 17.44 6.57
CA ARG A 22 5.95 17.53 6.50
C ARG A 22 6.63 16.86 7.69
N ASP A 23 6.22 17.18 8.89
CA ASP A 23 6.87 16.67 10.12
C ASP A 23 6.61 15.15 10.26
N THR A 24 5.41 14.69 9.95
CA THR A 24 5.07 13.27 9.92
C THR A 24 5.90 12.50 8.91
N ILE A 25 6.09 13.06 7.71
CA ILE A 25 6.91 12.43 6.65
C ILE A 25 8.37 12.33 7.11
N ILE A 26 8.92 13.36 7.72
CA ILE A 26 10.29 13.34 8.24
C ILE A 26 10.43 12.30 9.35
N GLU A 27 9.54 12.29 10.33
CA GLU A 27 9.56 11.31 11.43
C GLU A 27 9.51 9.87 10.91
N VAL A 28 8.62 9.58 9.95
CA VAL A 28 8.50 8.25 9.35
C VAL A 28 9.76 7.89 8.57
N ALA A 29 10.32 8.82 7.81
CA ALA A 29 11.55 8.59 7.04
C ALA A 29 12.75 8.27 7.95
N GLU A 30 12.90 8.98 9.08
CA GLU A 30 13.94 8.72 10.07
C GLU A 30 13.76 7.34 10.71
N LYS A 31 12.55 6.96 11.10
CA LYS A 31 12.25 5.63 11.64
C LYS A 31 12.59 4.51 10.64
N ILE A 32 12.26 4.71 9.36
CA ILE A 32 12.58 3.74 8.31
C ILE A 32 14.11 3.62 8.16
N ALA A 33 14.82 4.74 8.08
CA ALA A 33 16.26 4.78 7.94
C ALA A 33 16.97 4.07 9.11
N ASP A 34 16.55 4.34 10.34
CA ASP A 34 17.08 3.71 11.55
C ASP A 34 16.88 2.19 11.54
N ARG A 35 15.68 1.73 11.16
CA ARG A 35 15.38 0.29 11.07
C ARG A 35 16.21 -0.41 10.00
N LEU A 36 16.33 0.19 8.84
CA LEU A 36 17.18 -0.33 7.76
C LEU A 36 18.65 -0.39 8.18
N ALA A 37 19.15 0.63 8.87
CA ALA A 37 20.53 0.64 9.40
C ALA A 37 20.78 -0.45 10.44
N GLN A 38 19.76 -0.87 11.18
CA GLN A 38 19.80 -1.98 12.13
C GLN A 38 19.62 -3.36 11.47
N GLY A 39 19.44 -3.43 10.16
CA GLY A 39 19.28 -4.67 9.41
C GLY A 39 17.84 -5.20 9.31
N TYR A 40 16.85 -4.43 9.74
CA TYR A 40 15.43 -4.77 9.56
C TYR A 40 15.00 -4.53 8.12
N ALA A 41 13.85 -5.12 7.74
CA ALA A 41 13.29 -4.96 6.41
C ALA A 41 12.21 -3.87 6.38
N TRP A 42 12.07 -3.26 5.21
CA TRP A 42 10.96 -2.35 4.91
C TRP A 42 10.09 -2.98 3.83
N HIS A 43 8.87 -3.35 4.20
CA HIS A 43 7.90 -3.97 3.32
C HIS A 43 6.87 -2.95 2.85
N ILE A 44 6.37 -3.16 1.63
CA ILE A 44 5.27 -2.37 1.08
C ILE A 44 4.16 -3.30 0.59
N MET A 45 2.95 -3.00 0.99
CA MET A 45 1.74 -3.66 0.52
C MET A 45 0.77 -2.61 0.00
N ASP A 46 0.24 -2.84 -1.17
CA ASP A 46 -0.73 -1.96 -1.80
C ASP A 46 -2.05 -2.72 -1.99
N THR A 47 -3.11 -2.19 -1.44
CA THR A 47 -4.48 -2.67 -1.64
C THR A 47 -5.09 -2.13 -2.93
N GLY A 48 -4.49 -1.10 -3.50
CA GLY A 48 -4.81 -0.53 -4.80
C GLY A 48 -3.88 -1.05 -5.90
N HIS A 49 -3.30 -0.14 -6.68
CA HIS A 49 -2.50 -0.52 -7.84
C HIS A 49 -1.39 0.49 -8.19
N MET A 50 -1.16 1.48 -7.33
CA MET A 50 -0.19 2.55 -7.65
C MET A 50 1.05 2.52 -6.77
N LEU A 51 0.88 2.39 -5.46
CA LEU A 51 1.98 2.57 -4.50
C LEU A 51 3.12 1.57 -4.71
N MET A 52 2.81 0.31 -4.94
CA MET A 52 3.81 -0.74 -5.18
C MET A 52 4.53 -0.55 -6.52
N PHE A 53 3.82 -0.13 -7.57
CA PHE A 53 4.43 0.15 -8.86
C PHE A 53 5.31 1.40 -8.80
N GLU A 54 4.88 2.44 -8.12
CA GLU A 54 5.66 3.66 -7.95
C GLU A 54 6.86 3.46 -7.01
N GLY A 55 6.71 2.69 -5.95
CA GLY A 55 7.76 2.43 -4.98
C GLY A 55 8.83 1.45 -5.45
N VAL A 56 8.45 0.38 -6.14
CA VAL A 56 9.33 -0.77 -6.46
C VAL A 56 9.35 -1.10 -7.94
N GLY A 57 8.22 -1.16 -8.60
CA GLY A 57 8.02 -1.79 -9.90
C GLY A 57 8.45 -0.97 -11.11
N ARG A 58 9.23 0.10 -10.95
CA ARG A 58 9.67 0.98 -12.03
C ARG A 58 11.18 1.25 -12.01
N THR A 59 11.72 1.77 -13.11
CA THR A 59 13.08 2.32 -13.16
C THR A 59 13.22 3.46 -12.15
N GLY A 60 14.22 3.37 -11.27
CA GLY A 60 14.40 4.33 -10.18
C GLY A 60 13.55 4.04 -8.94
N GLY A 61 12.88 2.88 -8.87
CA GLY A 61 12.23 2.39 -7.66
C GLY A 61 13.23 2.17 -6.53
N MET A 62 12.75 2.18 -5.30
CA MET A 62 13.59 2.07 -4.12
C MET A 62 13.99 0.61 -3.87
N MET A 63 15.27 0.29 -3.97
CA MET A 63 15.80 -1.08 -3.83
C MET A 63 15.64 -1.66 -2.41
N ALA A 64 15.51 -0.81 -1.39
CA ALA A 64 15.32 -1.25 -0.01
C ALA A 64 13.90 -1.75 0.28
N LEU A 65 12.91 -1.42 -0.55
CA LEU A 65 11.53 -1.85 -0.41
C LEU A 65 11.34 -3.31 -0.84
N LYS A 66 10.67 -4.08 0.00
CA LYS A 66 10.28 -5.48 -0.27
C LYS A 66 8.77 -5.55 -0.50
N PRO A 67 8.30 -5.84 -1.71
CA PRO A 67 6.87 -5.88 -1.99
C PRO A 67 6.22 -7.12 -1.37
N ILE A 68 5.09 -6.93 -0.68
CA ILE A 68 4.18 -8.00 -0.30
C ILE A 68 3.09 -8.06 -1.35
N LYS A 69 3.14 -9.07 -2.21
CA LYS A 69 2.17 -9.25 -3.29
C LYS A 69 1.30 -10.46 -3.02
N ILE A 70 0.00 -10.24 -3.00
CA ILE A 70 -1.00 -11.30 -2.89
C ILE A 70 -1.68 -11.42 -4.26
N THR A 71 -1.69 -12.63 -4.81
CA THR A 71 -2.45 -12.93 -6.02
C THR A 71 -3.35 -14.12 -5.74
N CYS A 72 -4.65 -13.91 -5.86
CA CYS A 72 -5.65 -14.96 -5.73
C CYS A 72 -6.69 -14.79 -6.83
N GLU A 73 -6.90 -15.83 -7.61
CA GLU A 73 -7.93 -15.87 -8.63
C GLU A 73 -8.95 -16.93 -8.25
N ILE A 74 -10.19 -16.47 -8.09
CA ILE A 74 -11.31 -17.37 -7.79
C ILE A 74 -12.34 -17.19 -8.89
N ASN A 75 -12.58 -18.28 -9.62
CA ASN A 75 -13.61 -18.27 -10.64
C ASN A 75 -14.99 -18.12 -10.01
N ASN A 76 -15.71 -17.11 -10.42
CA ASN A 76 -17.07 -16.81 -9.96
C ASN A 76 -18.06 -16.95 -11.14
N PRO A 77 -18.51 -18.17 -11.47
CA PRO A 77 -19.39 -18.38 -12.60
C PRO A 77 -20.74 -17.73 -12.39
N VAL A 78 -21.27 -17.14 -13.45
CA VAL A 78 -22.62 -16.55 -13.45
C VAL A 78 -23.66 -17.64 -13.21
N ARG A 79 -24.58 -17.42 -12.30
CA ARG A 79 -25.69 -18.32 -12.02
C ARG A 79 -26.84 -18.09 -13.01
N HIS A 80 -27.43 -19.17 -13.49
CA HIS A 80 -28.62 -19.09 -14.35
C HIS A 80 -29.91 -18.71 -13.62
N ARG A 81 -29.92 -18.76 -12.29
CA ARG A 81 -31.09 -18.41 -11.47
C ARG A 81 -30.87 -17.11 -10.74
N PRO A 82 -31.92 -16.26 -10.65
CA PRO A 82 -31.90 -15.14 -9.73
C PRO A 82 -31.56 -15.66 -8.31
N SER A 83 -30.50 -15.17 -7.77
CA SER A 83 -30.08 -15.50 -6.42
C SER A 83 -30.01 -14.19 -5.65
N PRO A 84 -30.44 -14.14 -4.37
CA PRO A 84 -30.16 -12.96 -3.58
C PRO A 84 -28.68 -12.62 -3.67
N ALA A 85 -28.39 -11.35 -3.91
CA ALA A 85 -27.02 -10.88 -3.98
C ALA A 85 -26.32 -11.24 -2.66
N ARG A 86 -25.31 -12.09 -2.73
CA ARG A 86 -24.38 -12.20 -1.61
C ARG A 86 -23.56 -10.94 -1.55
N GLY A 87 -23.41 -10.39 -0.36
CA GLY A 87 -22.42 -9.35 -0.14
C GLY A 87 -21.03 -9.82 -0.61
N VAL A 88 -20.19 -8.87 -0.99
CA VAL A 88 -18.80 -9.16 -1.30
C VAL A 88 -18.13 -9.74 -0.06
N VAL A 89 -17.59 -10.95 -0.18
CA VAL A 89 -16.81 -11.59 0.89
C VAL A 89 -15.36 -11.18 0.65
N GLY A 90 -14.85 -10.28 1.48
CA GLY A 90 -13.46 -9.85 1.41
C GLY A 90 -12.50 -10.82 2.12
N TYR A 91 -11.23 -10.72 1.84
CA TYR A 91 -10.19 -11.51 2.50
C TYR A 91 -10.08 -11.22 4.00
N ASP A 92 -10.49 -10.03 4.43
CA ASP A 92 -10.61 -9.62 5.83
C ASP A 92 -11.57 -10.49 6.64
N SER A 93 -12.50 -11.15 5.96
CA SER A 93 -13.44 -12.09 6.59
C SER A 93 -12.84 -13.49 6.86
N VAL A 94 -11.60 -13.75 6.40
CA VAL A 94 -10.92 -15.04 6.61
C VAL A 94 -10.07 -14.97 7.88
N PRO A 95 -10.42 -15.68 8.95
CA PRO A 95 -9.65 -15.67 10.20
C PRO A 95 -8.19 -16.08 9.98
N GLY A 96 -7.26 -15.31 10.53
CA GLY A 96 -5.82 -15.59 10.40
C GLY A 96 -5.19 -15.30 9.04
N PHE A 97 -5.94 -14.74 8.08
CA PHE A 97 -5.41 -14.44 6.75
C PHE A 97 -4.24 -13.46 6.80
N ALA A 98 -4.35 -12.40 7.60
CA ALA A 98 -3.27 -11.42 7.76
C ALA A 98 -1.99 -12.06 8.32
N ASP A 99 -2.11 -12.88 9.36
CA ASP A 99 -0.98 -13.59 9.97
C ASP A 99 -0.33 -14.55 8.95
N PHE A 100 -1.14 -15.26 8.20
CA PHE A 100 -0.64 -16.12 7.11
C PHE A 100 0.15 -15.33 6.07
N VAL A 101 -0.38 -14.19 5.61
CA VAL A 101 0.28 -13.35 4.60
C VAL A 101 1.60 -12.79 5.13
N LEU A 102 1.60 -12.22 6.34
CA LEU A 102 2.80 -11.67 6.96
C LEU A 102 3.87 -12.75 7.17
N GLY A 103 3.48 -13.92 7.65
CA GLY A 103 4.37 -15.06 7.82
C GLY A 103 4.95 -15.55 6.49
N ARG A 104 4.14 -15.65 5.43
CA ARG A 104 4.61 -16.03 4.09
C ARG A 104 5.52 -14.98 3.45
N ALA A 105 5.29 -13.72 3.72
CA ALA A 105 6.13 -12.60 3.28
C ALA A 105 7.41 -12.47 4.10
N ASN A 106 7.63 -13.34 5.10
CA ASN A 106 8.76 -13.32 6.01
C ASN A 106 8.93 -11.96 6.71
N VAL A 107 7.81 -11.40 7.16
CA VAL A 107 7.81 -10.19 7.99
C VAL A 107 8.14 -10.58 9.42
N LEU A 108 9.17 -9.98 9.98
CA LEU A 108 9.67 -10.28 11.31
C LEU A 108 9.40 -9.14 12.29
N ALA A 109 9.47 -9.44 13.58
CA ALA A 109 9.36 -8.41 14.61
C ALA A 109 10.48 -7.37 14.44
N GLY A 110 10.11 -6.10 14.38
CA GLY A 110 11.01 -4.98 14.14
C GLY A 110 11.04 -4.47 12.71
N ASP A 111 10.52 -5.22 11.74
CA ASP A 111 10.33 -4.75 10.37
C ASP A 111 9.27 -3.66 10.28
N ILE A 112 9.34 -2.88 9.23
CA ILE A 112 8.33 -1.87 8.90
C ILE A 112 7.47 -2.37 7.74
N VAL A 113 6.17 -2.23 7.89
CA VAL A 113 5.20 -2.50 6.82
C VAL A 113 4.46 -1.20 6.49
N MET A 114 4.59 -0.75 5.25
CA MET A 114 3.83 0.36 4.69
C MET A 114 2.65 -0.19 3.91
N ILE A 115 1.45 0.29 4.19
CA ILE A 115 0.21 -0.13 3.55
C ILE A 115 -0.45 1.09 2.91
N GLY A 116 -0.86 0.98 1.63
CA GLY A 116 -1.54 2.02 0.86
C GLY A 116 -2.81 1.54 0.17
#